data_2c6374e9612dac7747e647f17693bc47
#
_entry.id   2c6374e9612dac7747e647f17693bc47
#
_cell.length_a   1.000
_cell.length_b   1.000
_cell.length_c   1.000
_cell.angle_alpha   90.00
_cell.angle_beta   90.00
_cell.angle_gamma   90.00
#
_symmetry.space_group_name_H-M   'P 1'
#
loop_
_entity.id
_entity.type
_entity.pdbx_description
1 polymer ?
#
loop_
_entity_poly.entity_id
_entity_poly.type
_entity_poly.pdbx_seq_one_letter_code
_entity_poly.pdbx_strand_id
1 'polypeptide(L)'
;MSEPLPAIPDPKEPEYFLEDFPRDAFPTYTWTERPATLPAEVWTTETTHRDGQQGGLPLTTEQSLAIYDIQCRFTGDSGAIRQAEFFVYRPSDKAALEGALERYHGGAPIEPTTWIRATASDVELVRSLGVRETGMLASASDYHTFHKFTPGGRNQAAQTYLKAVQTALDAGIRPRLHLEDATRAPLDFMRPFVAAVMAMCAPYGEALRPKFRVCDTMGLGLPYDDVALPRSVPRLIRALRDLGLEASDLEFHPHNDTHLVVANCLAAIHAGCAVVNGTLLGKGERTGNAPLEGVLLHVLGMGYYAEKKPDFTALNDLADLYAAMNEPIPPKYPLYGRDAHRTRAGVHADGLNKFWWMYAPFNVPELLGRPLEVSLTKDSGVAGLVFVLRQRLGLDLAKDDPRLRAVYAWLMDEFDHGRQTSVEWEELAPVVARIFGQRSVA
;
A
#
# COMPACT_ATOMS: atom_id res chain seq x y z
N MET A 1 -35.56 20.32 -37.45
CA MET A 1 -34.44 21.27 -37.20
C MET A 1 -33.92 20.92 -35.82
N SER A 2 -32.66 20.49 -35.68
CA SER A 2 -32.04 20.27 -34.38
C SER A 2 -31.91 21.60 -33.65
N GLU A 3 -32.25 21.66 -32.38
CA GLU A 3 -32.03 22.83 -31.55
C GLU A 3 -30.54 23.21 -31.62
N PRO A 4 -30.19 24.50 -31.69
CA PRO A 4 -28.79 24.91 -31.67
C PRO A 4 -28.14 24.47 -30.37
N LEU A 5 -26.91 23.97 -30.46
CA LEU A 5 -26.12 23.62 -29.29
C LEU A 5 -25.99 24.85 -28.36
N PRO A 6 -26.09 24.68 -27.04
CA PRO A 6 -25.87 25.76 -26.10
C PRO A 6 -24.46 26.34 -26.29
N ALA A 7 -24.31 27.65 -26.10
CA ALA A 7 -23.01 28.29 -26.15
C ALA A 7 -22.09 27.74 -25.05
N ILE A 8 -21.00 27.12 -25.45
CA ILE A 8 -19.96 26.64 -24.52
C ILE A 8 -18.97 27.77 -24.28
N PRO A 9 -18.76 28.23 -23.05
CA PRO A 9 -17.79 29.27 -22.78
C PRO A 9 -16.38 28.80 -23.14
N ASP A 10 -15.61 29.66 -23.81
CA ASP A 10 -14.21 29.42 -24.16
C ASP A 10 -13.36 30.45 -23.40
N PRO A 11 -12.84 30.12 -22.22
CA PRO A 11 -12.07 31.04 -21.39
C PRO A 11 -10.72 31.34 -22.06
N LYS A 12 -10.17 32.53 -21.81
CA LYS A 12 -8.85 32.93 -22.34
C LYS A 12 -7.71 32.08 -21.80
N GLU A 13 -7.82 31.69 -20.53
CA GLU A 13 -6.84 30.87 -19.85
C GLU A 13 -7.50 29.54 -19.45
N PRO A 14 -6.84 28.40 -19.69
CA PRO A 14 -7.37 27.10 -19.30
C PRO A 14 -7.37 26.93 -17.79
N GLU A 15 -8.42 26.30 -17.26
CA GLU A 15 -8.49 25.91 -15.84
C GLU A 15 -7.86 24.53 -15.65
N TYR A 16 -6.72 24.49 -14.98
CA TYR A 16 -5.98 23.24 -14.72
C TYR A 16 -6.14 22.72 -13.29
N PHE A 17 -6.86 23.41 -12.41
CA PHE A 17 -7.01 23.05 -11.00
C PHE A 17 -5.67 22.70 -10.34
N LEU A 18 -4.66 23.59 -10.50
CA LEU A 18 -3.29 23.32 -10.07
C LEU A 18 -3.13 23.14 -8.56
N GLU A 19 -4.10 23.60 -7.76
CA GLU A 19 -4.15 23.35 -6.32
C GLU A 19 -4.41 21.87 -6.02
N ASP A 20 -5.27 21.21 -6.82
CA ASP A 20 -5.59 19.79 -6.70
C ASP A 20 -4.60 18.91 -7.49
N PHE A 21 -4.12 19.39 -8.64
CA PHE A 21 -3.26 18.66 -9.56
C PHE A 21 -1.92 19.39 -9.79
N PRO A 22 -1.07 19.50 -8.76
CA PRO A 22 0.25 20.10 -8.89
C PRO A 22 1.12 19.30 -9.87
N ARG A 23 1.96 19.98 -10.65
CA ARG A 23 2.79 19.34 -11.70
C ARG A 23 4.00 18.58 -11.17
N ASP A 24 4.42 18.89 -9.96
CA ASP A 24 5.64 18.39 -9.30
C ASP A 24 5.35 17.52 -8.08
N ALA A 25 4.07 17.20 -7.82
CA ALA A 25 3.66 16.40 -6.68
C ALA A 25 2.53 15.41 -7.03
N PHE A 26 2.15 14.60 -6.07
CA PHE A 26 0.94 13.78 -6.15
C PHE A 26 -0.30 14.68 -5.98
N PRO A 27 -1.44 14.37 -6.64
CA PRO A 27 -2.68 15.11 -6.49
C PRO A 27 -3.06 15.35 -5.02
N THR A 28 -3.41 16.59 -4.70
CA THR A 28 -3.75 17.02 -3.34
C THR A 28 -5.25 17.02 -3.10
N TYR A 29 -5.67 17.00 -1.83
CA TYR A 29 -7.06 17.12 -1.45
C TYR A 29 -7.33 18.59 -1.10
N THR A 30 -8.07 19.30 -1.93
CA THR A 30 -8.63 20.59 -1.57
C THR A 30 -9.89 20.39 -0.74
N TRP A 31 -9.79 20.69 0.56
CA TRP A 31 -10.88 20.48 1.49
C TRP A 31 -11.91 21.61 1.41
N THR A 32 -13.15 21.30 1.05
CA THR A 32 -14.29 22.24 1.27
C THR A 32 -14.57 22.40 2.75
N GLU A 33 -14.47 21.32 3.51
CA GLU A 33 -14.54 21.29 4.99
C GLU A 33 -13.67 20.13 5.46
N ARG A 34 -12.59 20.44 6.19
CA ARG A 34 -11.71 19.39 6.71
C ARG A 34 -12.41 18.64 7.84
N PRO A 35 -12.54 17.29 7.78
CA PRO A 35 -13.20 16.53 8.84
C PRO A 35 -12.50 16.72 10.20
N ALA A 36 -13.25 17.08 11.23
CA ALA A 36 -12.72 17.24 12.59
C ALA A 36 -12.20 15.92 13.20
N THR A 37 -12.63 14.79 12.64
CA THR A 37 -12.20 13.43 13.04
C THR A 37 -10.84 13.03 12.48
N LEU A 38 -10.27 13.77 11.51
CA LEU A 38 -8.95 13.45 10.97
C LEU A 38 -7.89 13.48 12.07
N PRO A 39 -7.08 12.41 12.20
CA PRO A 39 -5.98 12.37 13.16
C PRO A 39 -4.98 13.51 12.92
N ALA A 40 -4.31 13.97 13.97
CA ALA A 40 -3.21 14.95 13.84
C ALA A 40 -2.02 14.34 13.06
N GLU A 41 -1.78 13.05 13.25
CA GLU A 41 -0.75 12.26 12.55
C GLU A 41 -1.39 11.00 11.97
N VAL A 42 -0.90 10.55 10.82
CA VAL A 42 -1.20 9.26 10.22
C VAL A 42 0.11 8.54 9.95
N TRP A 43 0.18 7.26 10.27
CA TRP A 43 1.34 6.43 10.02
C TRP A 43 0.94 4.98 9.76
N THR A 44 1.89 4.16 9.38
CA THR A 44 1.62 2.75 9.05
C THR A 44 2.47 1.81 9.87
N THR A 45 1.97 0.59 10.01
CA THR A 45 2.72 -0.57 10.46
C THR A 45 2.83 -1.56 9.31
N GLU A 46 3.95 -2.19 9.21
CA GLU A 46 4.31 -3.09 8.12
C GLU A 46 4.24 -4.54 8.60
N THR A 47 3.65 -5.45 7.81
CA THR A 47 3.46 -6.85 8.22
C THR A 47 3.97 -7.87 7.18
N THR A 48 4.87 -7.47 6.27
CA THR A 48 5.49 -8.38 5.30
C THR A 48 6.17 -9.56 5.97
N HIS A 49 6.88 -9.32 7.09
CA HIS A 49 7.61 -10.35 7.83
C HIS A 49 6.72 -11.29 8.64
N ARG A 50 5.40 -11.07 8.63
CA ARG A 50 4.40 -11.94 9.25
C ARG A 50 3.33 -12.33 8.23
N ASP A 51 2.37 -11.44 7.93
CA ASP A 51 1.22 -11.75 7.07
C ASP A 51 1.60 -11.83 5.60
N GLY A 52 2.55 -11.00 5.17
CA GLY A 52 3.10 -11.04 3.82
C GLY A 52 3.66 -12.41 3.43
N GLN A 53 4.33 -13.10 4.36
CA GLN A 53 4.86 -14.45 4.15
C GLN A 53 3.77 -15.52 4.01
N GLN A 54 2.53 -15.25 4.46
CA GLN A 54 1.44 -16.24 4.37
C GLN A 54 0.84 -16.33 2.95
N GLY A 55 1.07 -15.32 2.13
CA GLY A 55 0.59 -15.29 0.74
C GLY A 55 1.63 -15.63 -0.32
N GLY A 56 2.87 -15.95 0.08
CA GLY A 56 3.97 -16.20 -0.82
C GLY A 56 4.97 -17.22 -0.30
N LEU A 57 6.20 -17.18 -0.82
CA LEU A 57 7.29 -18.02 -0.32
C LEU A 57 7.73 -17.56 1.07
N PRO A 58 8.03 -18.51 2.00
CA PRO A 58 8.66 -18.16 3.27
C PRO A 58 9.98 -17.45 3.02
N LEU A 59 10.19 -16.32 3.68
CA LEU A 59 11.42 -15.55 3.57
C LEU A 59 12.58 -16.24 4.32
N THR A 60 13.77 -16.21 3.75
CA THR A 60 14.99 -16.47 4.51
C THR A 60 15.29 -15.30 5.43
N THR A 61 16.19 -15.48 6.40
CA THR A 61 16.64 -14.39 7.28
C THR A 61 17.22 -13.22 6.47
N GLU A 62 18.06 -13.51 5.48
CA GLU A 62 18.70 -12.52 4.62
C GLU A 62 17.68 -11.74 3.78
N GLN A 63 16.70 -12.44 3.20
CA GLN A 63 15.62 -11.82 2.43
C GLN A 63 14.76 -10.91 3.32
N SER A 64 14.40 -11.38 4.50
CA SER A 64 13.65 -10.60 5.47
C SER A 64 14.39 -9.32 5.87
N LEU A 65 15.69 -9.42 6.17
CA LEU A 65 16.50 -8.26 6.53
C LEU A 65 16.71 -7.30 5.35
N ALA A 66 16.88 -7.81 4.12
CA ALA A 66 16.96 -6.96 2.93
C ALA A 66 15.65 -6.17 2.70
N ILE A 67 14.49 -6.81 2.90
CA ILE A 67 13.19 -6.13 2.83
C ILE A 67 13.10 -5.06 3.93
N TYR A 68 13.47 -5.38 5.17
CA TYR A 68 13.46 -4.44 6.29
C TYR A 68 14.37 -3.22 6.02
N ASP A 69 15.55 -3.43 5.44
CA ASP A 69 16.46 -2.34 5.07
C ASP A 69 15.84 -1.41 3.99
N ILE A 70 15.11 -1.98 3.01
CA ILE A 70 14.36 -1.20 2.01
C ILE A 70 13.21 -0.43 2.67
N GLN A 71 12.46 -1.05 3.60
CA GLN A 71 11.40 -0.38 4.36
C GLN A 71 11.95 0.81 5.17
N CYS A 72 13.11 0.64 5.80
CA CYS A 72 13.80 1.71 6.52
C CYS A 72 14.23 2.86 5.59
N ARG A 73 14.73 2.55 4.39
CA ARG A 73 15.05 3.55 3.38
C ARG A 73 13.79 4.26 2.87
N PHE A 74 12.73 3.52 2.58
CA PHE A 74 11.45 4.09 2.15
C PHE A 74 10.89 5.09 3.16
N THR A 75 10.88 4.73 4.44
CA THR A 75 10.34 5.61 5.48
C THR A 75 11.27 6.78 5.82
N GLY A 76 12.58 6.55 5.83
CA GLY A 76 13.56 7.56 6.20
C GLY A 76 13.16 8.34 7.46
N ASP A 77 13.31 9.66 7.41
CA ASP A 77 12.88 10.56 8.50
C ASP A 77 11.39 10.92 8.50
N SER A 78 10.61 10.41 7.54
CA SER A 78 9.18 10.75 7.44
C SER A 78 8.33 10.17 8.56
N GLY A 79 8.75 9.04 9.14
CA GLY A 79 7.96 8.28 10.09
C GLY A 79 6.69 7.65 9.49
N ALA A 80 6.67 7.45 8.17
CA ALA A 80 5.53 6.86 7.46
C ALA A 80 5.29 5.41 7.86
N ILE A 81 6.36 4.63 8.07
CA ILE A 81 6.30 3.31 8.70
C ILE A 81 7.00 3.43 10.05
N ARG A 82 6.31 3.13 11.16
CA ARG A 82 6.90 3.21 12.49
C ARG A 82 7.21 1.85 13.10
N GLN A 83 6.51 0.79 12.69
CA GLN A 83 6.67 -0.55 13.24
C GLN A 83 6.63 -1.59 12.12
N ALA A 84 7.41 -2.68 12.26
CA ALA A 84 7.37 -3.86 11.41
C ALA A 84 7.10 -5.11 12.28
N GLU A 85 6.12 -5.91 11.87
CA GLU A 85 5.63 -7.06 12.63
C GLU A 85 6.24 -8.36 12.11
N PHE A 86 6.89 -9.13 12.99
CA PHE A 86 7.58 -10.38 12.68
C PHE A 86 6.90 -11.59 13.30
N PHE A 87 7.01 -12.75 12.64
CA PHE A 87 6.82 -14.04 13.29
C PHE A 87 7.98 -14.37 14.23
N VAL A 88 7.73 -15.29 15.18
CA VAL A 88 8.70 -15.68 16.22
C VAL A 88 8.80 -17.20 16.42
N TYR A 89 8.19 -17.98 15.55
CA TYR A 89 8.06 -19.42 15.79
C TYR A 89 9.18 -20.25 15.17
N ARG A 90 9.70 -19.86 14.01
CA ARG A 90 10.79 -20.56 13.31
C ARG A 90 12.14 -19.94 13.65
N PRO A 91 13.25 -20.72 13.58
CA PRO A 91 14.59 -20.17 13.77
C PRO A 91 14.93 -19.01 12.83
N SER A 92 14.52 -19.10 11.54
CA SER A 92 14.71 -18.03 10.56
C SER A 92 13.97 -16.74 10.91
N ASP A 93 12.73 -16.87 11.43
CA ASP A 93 11.91 -15.71 11.85
C ASP A 93 12.55 -15.01 13.05
N LYS A 94 13.05 -15.80 14.04
CA LYS A 94 13.75 -15.25 15.20
C LYS A 94 15.03 -14.54 14.81
N ALA A 95 15.85 -15.16 13.95
CA ALA A 95 17.08 -14.55 13.47
C ALA A 95 16.81 -13.26 12.68
N ALA A 96 15.73 -13.21 11.88
CA ALA A 96 15.30 -12.00 11.19
C ALA A 96 14.87 -10.90 12.17
N LEU A 97 14.08 -11.24 13.19
CA LEU A 97 13.68 -10.32 14.24
C LEU A 97 14.90 -9.79 15.02
N GLU A 98 15.82 -10.65 15.44
CA GLU A 98 17.04 -10.27 16.14
C GLU A 98 17.89 -9.32 15.30
N GLY A 99 18.11 -9.63 14.02
CA GLY A 99 18.83 -8.76 13.11
C GLY A 99 18.13 -7.43 12.83
N ALA A 100 16.81 -7.38 12.85
CA ALA A 100 16.03 -6.14 12.75
C ALA A 100 16.12 -5.31 14.05
N LEU A 101 16.09 -5.97 15.23
CA LEU A 101 16.29 -5.30 16.52
C LEU A 101 17.68 -4.70 16.64
N GLU A 102 18.73 -5.39 16.18
CA GLU A 102 20.09 -4.84 16.11
C GLU A 102 20.15 -3.55 15.28
N ARG A 103 19.50 -3.55 14.09
CA ARG A 103 19.41 -2.36 13.23
C ARG A 103 18.64 -1.22 13.90
N TYR A 104 17.51 -1.53 14.54
CA TYR A 104 16.71 -0.56 15.26
C TYR A 104 17.49 0.09 16.42
N HIS A 105 18.18 -0.72 17.24
CA HIS A 105 19.05 -0.21 18.29
C HIS A 105 20.27 0.56 17.74
N GLY A 106 20.68 0.27 16.51
CA GLY A 106 21.68 1.03 15.75
C GLY A 106 21.18 2.32 15.11
N GLY A 107 19.88 2.66 15.28
CA GLY A 107 19.28 3.91 14.80
C GLY A 107 18.37 3.77 13.57
N ALA A 108 18.02 2.55 13.13
CA ALA A 108 17.02 2.37 12.09
C ALA A 108 15.64 2.89 12.54
N PRO A 109 14.84 3.50 11.64
CA PRO A 109 13.64 4.25 12.02
C PRO A 109 12.41 3.38 12.37
N ILE A 110 12.43 2.07 12.05
CA ILE A 110 11.28 1.18 12.18
C ILE A 110 11.48 0.25 13.38
N GLU A 111 10.58 0.32 14.38
CA GLU A 111 10.59 -0.57 15.53
C GLU A 111 10.11 -1.98 15.15
N PRO A 112 10.91 -3.06 15.39
CA PRO A 112 10.43 -4.42 15.22
C PRO A 112 9.43 -4.78 16.34
N THR A 113 8.29 -5.33 15.95
CA THR A 113 7.26 -5.90 16.83
C THR A 113 6.98 -7.35 16.45
N THR A 114 6.13 -8.03 17.22
CA THR A 114 5.84 -9.43 16.99
C THR A 114 4.35 -9.69 16.91
N TRP A 115 3.97 -10.85 16.37
CA TRP A 115 2.63 -11.39 16.43
C TRP A 115 2.65 -12.78 17.07
N ILE A 116 1.71 -12.99 18.01
CA ILE A 116 1.56 -14.26 18.74
C ILE A 116 0.10 -14.67 18.86
N ARG A 117 -0.11 -15.95 19.14
CA ARG A 117 -1.36 -16.44 19.69
C ARG A 117 -1.50 -15.92 21.13
N ALA A 118 -2.71 -15.70 21.58
CA ALA A 118 -2.98 -15.22 22.94
C ALA A 118 -2.78 -16.34 23.98
N THR A 119 -1.52 -16.77 24.17
CA THR A 119 -1.13 -17.79 25.17
C THR A 119 0.02 -17.31 26.05
N ALA A 120 0.07 -17.78 27.29
CA ALA A 120 1.13 -17.40 28.23
C ALA A 120 2.53 -17.83 27.73
N SER A 121 2.64 -18.99 27.07
CA SER A 121 3.91 -19.47 26.54
C SER A 121 4.44 -18.58 25.40
N ASP A 122 3.54 -18.05 24.58
CA ASP A 122 3.93 -17.16 23.49
C ASP A 122 4.34 -15.77 24.02
N VAL A 123 3.70 -15.28 25.08
CA VAL A 123 4.12 -14.04 25.78
C VAL A 123 5.54 -14.20 26.37
N GLU A 124 5.84 -15.33 27.00
CA GLU A 124 7.17 -15.61 27.54
C GLU A 124 8.23 -15.67 26.44
N LEU A 125 7.88 -16.22 25.27
CA LEU A 125 8.74 -16.21 24.09
C LEU A 125 9.06 -14.78 23.67
N VAL A 126 8.07 -13.88 23.56
CA VAL A 126 8.26 -12.46 23.22
C VAL A 126 9.14 -11.77 24.26
N ARG A 127 8.90 -12.03 25.55
CA ARG A 127 9.72 -11.49 26.65
C ARG A 127 11.20 -11.86 26.49
N SER A 128 11.47 -13.12 26.15
CA SER A 128 12.84 -13.61 25.95
C SER A 128 13.58 -12.97 24.77
N LEU A 129 12.84 -12.43 23.79
CA LEU A 129 13.38 -11.72 22.63
C LEU A 129 13.57 -10.21 22.85
N GLY A 130 13.18 -9.68 24.02
CA GLY A 130 13.36 -8.27 24.36
C GLY A 130 12.44 -7.29 23.61
N VAL A 131 11.34 -7.77 23.03
CA VAL A 131 10.37 -6.94 22.28
C VAL A 131 9.40 -6.26 23.26
N ARG A 132 9.09 -5.00 23.03
CA ARG A 132 8.28 -4.15 23.92
C ARG A 132 6.78 -4.17 23.64
N GLU A 133 6.38 -4.52 22.42
CA GLU A 133 4.98 -4.55 21.97
C GLU A 133 4.73 -5.80 21.13
N THR A 134 3.61 -6.48 21.36
CA THR A 134 3.24 -7.67 20.57
C THR A 134 1.78 -7.63 20.13
N GLY A 135 1.53 -8.00 18.88
CA GLY A 135 0.21 -8.35 18.38
C GLY A 135 -0.26 -9.67 18.99
N MET A 136 -1.51 -9.70 19.45
CA MET A 136 -2.15 -10.87 20.05
C MET A 136 -3.45 -11.17 19.33
N LEU A 137 -3.62 -12.39 18.82
CA LEU A 137 -4.84 -12.80 18.14
C LEU A 137 -6.04 -12.78 19.11
N ALA A 138 -7.06 -11.99 18.80
CA ALA A 138 -8.31 -11.90 19.53
C ALA A 138 -9.48 -12.00 18.54
N SER A 139 -9.95 -13.21 18.28
CA SER A 139 -11.09 -13.41 17.35
C SER A 139 -12.35 -12.76 17.88
N ALA A 140 -13.00 -11.91 17.06
CA ALA A 140 -14.12 -11.08 17.49
C ALA A 140 -15.48 -11.56 16.95
N SER A 141 -15.53 -12.23 15.80
CA SER A 141 -16.78 -12.69 15.22
C SER A 141 -17.25 -14.04 15.80
N ASP A 142 -18.55 -14.28 15.74
CA ASP A 142 -19.15 -15.56 16.13
C ASP A 142 -18.70 -16.71 15.23
N TYR A 143 -18.34 -16.44 13.98
CA TYR A 143 -17.73 -17.41 13.08
C TYR A 143 -16.46 -18.02 13.67
N HIS A 144 -15.72 -17.26 14.48
CA HIS A 144 -14.49 -17.72 15.12
C HIS A 144 -14.71 -18.14 16.57
N THR A 145 -15.40 -17.33 17.38
CA THR A 145 -15.51 -17.55 18.82
C THR A 145 -16.25 -18.84 19.15
N PHE A 146 -17.34 -19.18 18.44
CA PHE A 146 -18.10 -20.40 18.68
C PHE A 146 -17.41 -21.67 18.15
N HIS A 147 -16.56 -21.57 17.14
CA HIS A 147 -15.83 -22.72 16.60
C HIS A 147 -14.48 -22.95 17.26
N LYS A 148 -13.77 -21.88 17.65
CA LYS A 148 -12.47 -21.98 18.33
C LYS A 148 -12.61 -22.26 19.83
N PHE A 149 -13.71 -21.86 20.47
CA PHE A 149 -13.96 -21.95 21.91
C PHE A 149 -15.23 -22.74 22.23
N THR A 150 -15.30 -23.96 21.77
CA THR A 150 -16.43 -24.86 22.02
C THR A 150 -16.22 -25.61 23.36
N PRO A 151 -17.23 -25.63 24.30
CA PRO A 151 -18.60 -25.08 24.16
C PRO A 151 -18.77 -23.62 24.62
N GLY A 152 -17.75 -22.89 25.01
CA GLY A 152 -17.87 -21.64 25.76
C GLY A 152 -18.10 -20.34 24.95
N GLY A 153 -17.93 -20.34 23.62
CA GLY A 153 -18.22 -19.20 22.76
C GLY A 153 -17.53 -17.88 23.17
N ARG A 154 -18.25 -16.75 23.07
CA ARG A 154 -17.75 -15.39 23.35
C ARG A 154 -17.15 -15.22 24.76
N ASN A 155 -17.79 -15.77 25.80
CA ASN A 155 -17.31 -15.64 27.18
C ASN A 155 -15.97 -16.34 27.37
N GLN A 156 -15.83 -17.54 26.88
CA GLN A 156 -14.57 -18.28 26.96
C GLN A 156 -13.46 -17.60 26.15
N ALA A 157 -13.79 -17.08 24.98
CA ALA A 157 -12.86 -16.31 24.16
C ALA A 157 -12.35 -15.08 24.92
N ALA A 158 -13.26 -14.26 25.46
CA ALA A 158 -12.92 -13.07 26.24
C ALA A 158 -12.02 -13.39 27.45
N GLN A 159 -12.37 -14.41 28.24
CA GLN A 159 -11.58 -14.82 29.41
C GLN A 159 -10.17 -15.27 29.01
N THR A 160 -10.06 -16.02 27.91
CA THR A 160 -8.76 -16.49 27.40
C THR A 160 -7.88 -15.31 26.97
N TYR A 161 -8.45 -14.35 26.22
CA TYR A 161 -7.71 -13.19 25.76
C TYR A 161 -7.33 -12.25 26.91
N LEU A 162 -8.23 -11.97 27.85
CA LEU A 162 -7.94 -11.16 29.04
C LEU A 162 -6.84 -11.77 29.91
N LYS A 163 -6.79 -13.10 30.05
CA LYS A 163 -5.69 -13.78 30.74
C LYS A 163 -4.36 -13.58 30.04
N ALA A 164 -4.34 -13.63 28.70
CA ALA A 164 -3.14 -13.38 27.92
C ALA A 164 -2.68 -11.93 28.01
N VAL A 165 -3.62 -10.97 28.00
CA VAL A 165 -3.34 -9.55 28.24
C VAL A 165 -2.70 -9.35 29.61
N GLN A 166 -3.25 -9.95 30.68
CA GLN A 166 -2.66 -9.86 32.01
C GLN A 166 -1.23 -10.40 32.03
N THR A 167 -0.97 -11.54 31.38
CA THR A 167 0.38 -12.09 31.29
C THR A 167 1.35 -11.14 30.56
N ALA A 168 0.90 -10.47 29.51
CA ALA A 168 1.72 -9.49 28.78
C ALA A 168 2.04 -8.25 29.65
N LEU A 169 1.04 -7.74 30.37
CA LEU A 169 1.22 -6.62 31.30
C LEU A 169 2.20 -6.96 32.44
N ASP A 170 2.07 -8.15 33.03
CA ASP A 170 2.98 -8.62 34.08
C ASP A 170 4.42 -8.79 33.57
N ALA A 171 4.57 -9.07 32.26
CA ALA A 171 5.87 -9.15 31.58
C ALA A 171 6.40 -7.76 31.12
N GLY A 172 5.67 -6.68 31.30
CA GLY A 172 6.02 -5.33 30.83
C GLY A 172 5.93 -5.16 29.32
N ILE A 173 5.11 -5.98 28.64
CA ILE A 173 4.90 -5.97 27.18
C ILE A 173 3.59 -5.29 26.87
N ARG A 174 3.59 -4.27 25.98
CA ARG A 174 2.38 -3.60 25.50
C ARG A 174 1.55 -4.57 24.65
N PRO A 175 0.27 -4.84 25.01
CA PRO A 175 -0.60 -5.68 24.19
C PRO A 175 -1.21 -4.87 23.04
N ARG A 176 -1.16 -5.41 21.81
CA ARG A 176 -1.93 -4.97 20.66
C ARG A 176 -2.90 -6.07 20.26
N LEU A 177 -4.21 -5.85 20.52
CA LEU A 177 -5.24 -6.84 20.28
C LEU A 177 -5.67 -6.80 18.80
N HIS A 178 -5.44 -7.90 18.07
CA HIS A 178 -5.93 -8.05 16.70
C HIS A 178 -7.37 -8.57 16.76
N LEU A 179 -8.34 -7.67 16.61
CA LEU A 179 -9.77 -8.00 16.57
C LEU A 179 -10.10 -8.69 15.26
N GLU A 180 -9.77 -9.99 15.19
CA GLU A 180 -9.92 -10.79 13.98
C GLU A 180 -11.39 -10.86 13.55
N ASP A 181 -11.63 -10.60 12.25
CA ASP A 181 -12.93 -10.64 11.61
C ASP A 181 -13.93 -9.60 12.14
N ALA A 182 -13.40 -8.39 12.42
CA ALA A 182 -14.16 -7.28 13.03
C ALA A 182 -15.35 -6.83 12.17
N THR A 183 -15.24 -6.90 10.84
CA THR A 183 -16.31 -6.51 9.90
C THR A 183 -17.48 -7.52 9.83
N ARG A 184 -17.40 -8.64 10.55
CA ARG A 184 -18.49 -9.59 10.80
C ARG A 184 -18.76 -9.81 12.29
N ALA A 185 -18.10 -9.04 13.16
CA ALA A 185 -18.20 -9.20 14.59
C ALA A 185 -19.36 -8.39 15.20
N PRO A 186 -20.10 -8.94 16.16
CA PRO A 186 -21.15 -8.22 16.86
C PRO A 186 -20.56 -7.19 17.82
N LEU A 187 -21.10 -5.96 17.80
CA LEU A 187 -20.63 -4.89 18.68
C LEU A 187 -20.93 -5.13 20.16
N ASP A 188 -21.96 -5.90 20.47
CA ASP A 188 -22.31 -6.31 21.84
C ASP A 188 -21.27 -7.27 22.46
N PHE A 189 -20.36 -7.82 21.64
CA PHE A 189 -19.15 -8.49 22.11
C PHE A 189 -17.92 -7.56 22.07
N MET A 190 -17.65 -6.91 20.94
CA MET A 190 -16.42 -6.12 20.77
C MET A 190 -16.33 -4.94 21.77
N ARG A 191 -17.40 -4.17 21.96
CA ARG A 191 -17.36 -2.98 22.84
C ARG A 191 -17.06 -3.34 24.31
N PRO A 192 -17.77 -4.26 24.97
CA PRO A 192 -17.44 -4.65 26.35
C PRO A 192 -16.07 -5.32 26.47
N PHE A 193 -15.63 -6.09 25.46
CA PHE A 193 -14.29 -6.69 25.46
C PHE A 193 -13.19 -5.61 25.40
N VAL A 194 -13.28 -4.64 24.49
CA VAL A 194 -12.34 -3.52 24.37
C VAL A 194 -12.33 -2.69 25.66
N ALA A 195 -13.49 -2.38 26.23
CA ALA A 195 -13.59 -1.66 27.49
C ALA A 195 -12.93 -2.43 28.66
N ALA A 196 -13.09 -3.74 28.73
CA ALA A 196 -12.45 -4.57 29.74
C ALA A 196 -10.91 -4.58 29.61
N VAL A 197 -10.38 -4.66 28.38
CA VAL A 197 -8.93 -4.56 28.13
C VAL A 197 -8.40 -3.19 28.54
N MET A 198 -9.09 -2.09 28.17
CA MET A 198 -8.72 -0.73 28.57
C MET A 198 -8.67 -0.56 30.10
N ALA A 199 -9.70 -1.06 30.80
CA ALA A 199 -9.76 -1.01 32.25
C ALA A 199 -8.64 -1.83 32.91
N MET A 200 -8.29 -2.99 32.35
CA MET A 200 -7.20 -3.84 32.84
C MET A 200 -5.83 -3.18 32.66
N CYS A 201 -5.60 -2.48 31.54
CA CYS A 201 -4.32 -1.83 31.24
C CYS A 201 -4.14 -0.49 31.98
N ALA A 202 -5.22 0.20 32.38
CA ALA A 202 -5.17 1.53 32.98
C ALA A 202 -4.21 1.66 34.18
N PRO A 203 -4.12 0.70 35.12
CA PRO A 203 -3.19 0.81 36.25
C PRO A 203 -1.71 0.74 35.87
N TYR A 204 -1.37 0.26 34.68
CA TYR A 204 0.02 0.08 34.20
C TYR A 204 0.60 1.33 33.54
N GLY A 205 -0.20 2.38 33.35
CA GLY A 205 0.22 3.66 32.79
C GLY A 205 0.32 3.66 31.26
N GLU A 206 0.72 4.82 30.70
CA GLU A 206 0.70 5.08 29.28
C GLU A 206 1.64 4.16 28.47
N ALA A 207 2.76 3.76 29.05
CA ALA A 207 3.72 2.87 28.38
C ALA A 207 3.11 1.51 27.98
N LEU A 208 2.12 1.02 28.73
CA LEU A 208 1.42 -0.23 28.48
C LEU A 208 -0.04 -0.04 28.07
N ARG A 209 -0.42 1.18 27.65
CA ARG A 209 -1.73 1.47 27.08
C ARG A 209 -1.98 0.56 25.87
N PRO A 210 -3.09 -0.20 25.81
CA PRO A 210 -3.30 -1.19 24.75
C PRO A 210 -3.59 -0.53 23.41
N LYS A 211 -3.23 -1.24 22.34
CA LYS A 211 -3.65 -0.91 20.98
C LYS A 211 -4.63 -1.95 20.46
N PHE A 212 -5.47 -1.55 19.51
CA PHE A 212 -6.47 -2.43 18.90
C PHE A 212 -6.35 -2.36 17.37
N ARG A 213 -6.02 -3.50 16.78
CA ARG A 213 -6.03 -3.68 15.33
C ARG A 213 -7.40 -4.20 14.90
N VAL A 214 -8.14 -3.37 14.19
CA VAL A 214 -9.44 -3.72 13.61
C VAL A 214 -9.19 -4.46 12.30
N CYS A 215 -9.42 -5.77 12.28
CA CYS A 215 -9.09 -6.61 11.13
C CYS A 215 -10.33 -6.84 10.26
N ASP A 216 -10.31 -6.33 9.04
CA ASP A 216 -11.23 -6.73 7.97
C ASP A 216 -10.67 -7.98 7.29
N THR A 217 -10.71 -9.09 8.04
CA THR A 217 -10.04 -10.35 7.72
C THR A 217 -10.45 -10.93 6.36
N MET A 218 -11.69 -10.70 5.94
CA MET A 218 -12.24 -11.24 4.70
C MET A 218 -12.40 -10.17 3.60
N GLY A 219 -11.92 -8.94 3.83
CA GLY A 219 -12.05 -7.84 2.88
C GLY A 219 -13.51 -7.47 2.56
N LEU A 220 -14.41 -7.56 3.56
CA LEU A 220 -15.85 -7.34 3.42
C LEU A 220 -16.32 -5.98 3.94
N GLY A 221 -15.42 -5.19 4.53
CA GLY A 221 -15.68 -3.83 4.95
C GLY A 221 -16.11 -2.93 3.80
N LEU A 222 -16.90 -1.90 4.11
CA LEU A 222 -17.37 -0.92 3.14
C LEU A 222 -17.03 0.49 3.61
N PRO A 223 -16.56 1.39 2.72
CA PRO A 223 -16.09 2.73 3.10
C PRO A 223 -17.23 3.74 3.34
N TYR A 224 -18.47 3.30 3.40
CA TYR A 224 -19.67 4.14 3.43
C TYR A 224 -20.26 4.27 4.84
N ASP A 225 -20.71 5.49 5.18
CA ASP A 225 -21.32 5.80 6.47
C ASP A 225 -22.77 5.32 6.62
N ASP A 226 -23.50 5.23 5.53
CA ASP A 226 -24.89 4.81 5.48
C ASP A 226 -25.11 3.29 5.49
N VAL A 227 -24.02 2.53 5.52
CA VAL A 227 -24.07 1.08 5.65
C VAL A 227 -24.20 0.66 7.12
N ALA A 228 -24.98 -0.40 7.37
CA ALA A 228 -25.14 -0.95 8.70
C ALA A 228 -23.84 -1.55 9.28
N LEU A 229 -23.66 -1.45 10.59
CA LEU A 229 -22.64 -2.17 11.34
C LEU A 229 -22.87 -3.70 11.25
N PRO A 230 -21.81 -4.50 11.27
CA PRO A 230 -20.41 -4.11 11.45
C PRO A 230 -19.65 -3.80 10.13
N ARG A 231 -20.30 -3.82 8.96
CA ARG A 231 -19.62 -3.68 7.67
C ARG A 231 -19.18 -2.25 7.33
N SER A 232 -19.83 -1.22 7.89
CA SER A 232 -19.37 0.17 7.70
C SER A 232 -18.07 0.41 8.45
N VAL A 233 -16.96 0.52 7.74
CA VAL A 233 -15.64 0.82 8.32
C VAL A 233 -15.65 2.13 9.11
N PRO A 234 -16.14 3.28 8.57
CA PRO A 234 -16.12 4.52 9.32
C PRO A 234 -16.99 4.47 10.59
N ARG A 235 -18.16 3.83 10.54
CA ARG A 235 -19.00 3.66 11.74
C ARG A 235 -18.36 2.73 12.78
N LEU A 236 -17.67 1.68 12.33
CA LEU A 236 -16.99 0.75 13.21
C LEU A 236 -15.84 1.44 13.97
N ILE A 237 -15.02 2.23 13.27
CA ILE A 237 -13.94 3.00 13.87
C ILE A 237 -14.52 3.99 14.91
N ARG A 238 -15.55 4.78 14.54
CA ARG A 238 -16.18 5.72 15.51
C ARG A 238 -16.79 5.01 16.72
N ALA A 239 -17.45 3.86 16.51
CA ALA A 239 -18.03 3.09 17.62
C ALA A 239 -16.97 2.59 18.63
N LEU A 240 -15.74 2.37 18.19
CA LEU A 240 -14.61 2.05 19.07
C LEU A 240 -13.99 3.32 19.67
N ARG A 241 -13.88 4.41 18.92
CA ARG A 241 -13.46 5.73 19.43
C ARG A 241 -14.34 6.24 20.56
N ASP A 242 -15.65 6.00 20.50
CA ASP A 242 -16.63 6.35 21.54
C ASP A 242 -16.36 5.66 22.89
N LEU A 243 -15.49 4.66 22.94
CA LEU A 243 -15.02 4.02 24.18
C LEU A 243 -13.86 4.77 24.86
N GLY A 244 -13.44 5.92 24.34
CA GLY A 244 -12.32 6.71 24.85
C GLY A 244 -10.96 6.31 24.30
N LEU A 245 -10.92 5.54 23.19
CA LEU A 245 -9.67 5.23 22.49
C LEU A 245 -9.17 6.49 21.77
N GLU A 246 -7.86 6.72 21.83
CA GLU A 246 -7.22 7.74 21.00
C GLU A 246 -7.06 7.26 19.55
N ALA A 247 -6.80 8.17 18.62
CA ALA A 247 -6.59 7.82 17.22
C ALA A 247 -5.44 6.82 17.03
N SER A 248 -4.38 6.97 17.82
CA SER A 248 -3.17 6.14 17.84
C SER A 248 -3.35 4.77 18.52
N ASP A 249 -4.45 4.58 19.30
CA ASP A 249 -4.80 3.28 19.87
C ASP A 249 -5.45 2.36 18.83
N LEU A 250 -5.94 2.91 17.71
CA LEU A 250 -6.62 2.18 16.66
C LEU A 250 -5.74 2.02 15.43
N GLU A 251 -5.69 0.80 14.94
CA GLU A 251 -5.02 0.39 13.72
C GLU A 251 -6.00 -0.39 12.84
N PHE A 252 -6.08 -0.05 11.56
CA PHE A 252 -6.95 -0.75 10.62
C PHE A 252 -6.14 -1.66 9.70
N HIS A 253 -6.50 -2.94 9.64
CA HIS A 253 -5.83 -3.98 8.86
C HIS A 253 -6.83 -4.70 7.95
N PRO A 254 -6.95 -4.31 6.69
CA PRO A 254 -7.83 -4.96 5.74
C PRO A 254 -7.09 -5.85 4.74
N HIS A 255 -7.81 -6.90 4.25
CA HIS A 255 -7.43 -7.66 3.07
C HIS A 255 -8.13 -7.17 1.80
N ASN A 256 -7.59 -7.53 0.63
CA ASN A 256 -8.00 -6.97 -0.67
C ASN A 256 -8.96 -7.86 -1.47
N ASP A 257 -9.70 -8.75 -0.81
CA ASP A 257 -10.55 -9.76 -1.49
C ASP A 257 -11.62 -9.15 -2.40
N THR A 258 -12.07 -7.92 -2.11
CA THR A 258 -13.12 -7.23 -2.88
C THR A 258 -12.65 -5.93 -3.56
N HIS A 259 -11.34 -5.68 -3.65
CA HIS A 259 -10.71 -4.48 -4.25
C HIS A 259 -11.03 -3.15 -3.55
N LEU A 260 -11.59 -3.14 -2.34
CA LEU A 260 -11.90 -1.92 -1.59
C LEU A 260 -10.86 -1.54 -0.54
N VAL A 261 -9.74 -2.25 -0.50
CA VAL A 261 -8.75 -2.16 0.57
C VAL A 261 -8.23 -0.74 0.80
N VAL A 262 -7.82 -0.02 -0.26
CA VAL A 262 -7.32 1.36 -0.12
C VAL A 262 -8.45 2.31 0.30
N ALA A 263 -9.63 2.20 -0.32
CA ALA A 263 -10.78 3.02 0.03
C ALA A 263 -11.19 2.82 1.50
N ASN A 264 -11.16 1.58 2.00
CA ASN A 264 -11.43 1.27 3.41
C ASN A 264 -10.38 1.82 4.36
N CYS A 265 -9.08 1.81 4.00
CA CYS A 265 -8.02 2.46 4.77
C CYS A 265 -8.28 3.98 4.90
N LEU A 266 -8.60 4.65 3.79
CA LEU A 266 -8.90 6.07 3.78
C LEU A 266 -10.15 6.39 4.61
N ALA A 267 -11.20 5.57 4.51
CA ALA A 267 -12.42 5.71 5.31
C ALA A 267 -12.15 5.53 6.82
N ALA A 268 -11.26 4.61 7.20
CA ALA A 268 -10.82 4.44 8.58
C ALA A 268 -10.07 5.69 9.09
N ILE A 269 -9.16 6.24 8.29
CA ILE A 269 -8.42 7.48 8.62
C ILE A 269 -9.40 8.64 8.80
N HIS A 270 -10.34 8.83 7.86
CA HIS A 270 -11.36 9.88 7.95
C HIS A 270 -12.25 9.75 9.19
N ALA A 271 -12.45 8.53 9.70
CA ALA A 271 -13.22 8.25 10.90
C ALA A 271 -12.41 8.38 12.20
N GLY A 272 -11.13 8.72 12.12
CA GLY A 272 -10.28 8.95 13.29
C GLY A 272 -9.35 7.81 13.68
N CYS A 273 -9.01 6.90 12.76
CA CYS A 273 -7.98 5.90 12.95
C CYS A 273 -6.64 6.46 12.44
N ALA A 274 -5.63 6.55 13.32
CA ALA A 274 -4.33 7.13 12.93
C ALA A 274 -3.41 6.12 12.24
N VAL A 275 -3.66 4.81 12.41
CA VAL A 275 -2.72 3.79 11.99
C VAL A 275 -3.35 2.84 10.97
N VAL A 276 -2.65 2.60 9.87
CA VAL A 276 -3.01 1.57 8.89
C VAL A 276 -1.93 0.49 8.88
N ASN A 277 -2.36 -0.76 8.92
CA ASN A 277 -1.48 -1.91 8.76
C ASN A 277 -1.66 -2.56 7.39
N GLY A 278 -0.57 -2.92 6.77
CA GLY A 278 -0.53 -3.57 5.47
C GLY A 278 0.88 -4.01 5.11
N THR A 279 1.13 -4.17 3.82
CA THR A 279 2.45 -4.50 3.29
C THR A 279 2.81 -3.59 2.14
N LEU A 280 4.08 -3.27 1.99
CA LEU A 280 4.54 -2.65 0.75
C LEU A 280 4.36 -3.64 -0.41
N LEU A 281 3.83 -3.12 -1.53
CA LEU A 281 3.43 -3.89 -2.72
C LEU A 281 2.33 -4.92 -2.45
N GLY A 282 1.53 -4.76 -1.39
CA GLY A 282 0.28 -5.48 -1.15
C GLY A 282 0.41 -6.99 -0.95
N LYS A 283 1.62 -7.51 -0.64
CA LYS A 283 1.83 -8.95 -0.40
C LYS A 283 1.01 -9.43 0.80
N GLY A 284 0.47 -10.65 0.75
CA GLY A 284 -0.29 -11.22 1.85
C GLY A 284 -1.17 -12.38 1.44
N GLU A 285 -1.87 -12.92 2.41
CA GLU A 285 -2.74 -14.09 2.22
C GLU A 285 -3.85 -13.81 1.21
N ARG A 286 -4.24 -14.80 0.42
CA ARG A 286 -5.26 -14.76 -0.64
C ARG A 286 -4.94 -13.68 -1.70
N THR A 287 -5.67 -12.56 -1.70
CA THR A 287 -5.51 -11.44 -2.65
C THR A 287 -4.60 -10.33 -2.12
N GLY A 288 -4.01 -10.51 -0.94
CA GLY A 288 -3.05 -9.60 -0.33
C GLY A 288 -3.63 -8.66 0.72
N ASN A 289 -2.73 -7.91 1.33
CA ASN A 289 -2.99 -6.87 2.33
C ASN A 289 -3.21 -5.49 1.67
N ALA A 290 -3.46 -4.48 2.49
CA ALA A 290 -3.44 -3.09 2.04
C ALA A 290 -2.07 -2.75 1.43
N PRO A 291 -2.01 -2.28 0.17
CA PRO A 291 -0.78 -1.78 -0.44
C PRO A 291 -0.41 -0.43 0.18
N LEU A 292 0.55 -0.44 1.10
CA LEU A 292 0.88 0.75 1.90
C LEU A 292 1.35 1.93 1.05
N GLU A 293 2.04 1.68 -0.06
CA GLU A 293 2.45 2.73 -0.99
C GLU A 293 1.26 3.48 -1.58
N GLY A 294 0.19 2.76 -1.95
CA GLY A 294 -1.03 3.36 -2.45
C GLY A 294 -1.76 4.18 -1.37
N VAL A 295 -1.85 3.65 -0.15
CA VAL A 295 -2.44 4.37 0.99
C VAL A 295 -1.63 5.63 1.30
N LEU A 296 -0.29 5.52 1.38
CA LEU A 296 0.60 6.64 1.74
C LEU A 296 0.63 7.75 0.70
N LEU A 297 0.44 7.43 -0.60
CA LEU A 297 0.27 8.47 -1.62
C LEU A 297 -0.99 9.31 -1.38
N HIS A 298 -2.10 8.68 -1.04
CA HIS A 298 -3.32 9.42 -0.69
C HIS A 298 -3.17 10.20 0.62
N VAL A 299 -2.50 9.64 1.62
CA VAL A 299 -2.19 10.33 2.88
C VAL A 299 -1.29 11.55 2.62
N LEU A 300 -0.31 11.43 1.71
CA LEU A 300 0.49 12.57 1.25
C LEU A 300 -0.40 13.63 0.59
N GLY A 301 -1.33 13.23 -0.28
CA GLY A 301 -2.33 14.12 -0.89
C GLY A 301 -3.23 14.82 0.12
N MET A 302 -3.53 14.20 1.26
CA MET A 302 -4.26 14.83 2.37
C MET A 302 -3.47 15.90 3.12
N GLY A 303 -2.19 16.08 2.81
CA GLY A 303 -1.30 17.08 3.41
C GLY A 303 -0.45 16.56 4.58
N TYR A 304 -0.43 15.25 4.83
CA TYR A 304 0.54 14.66 5.76
C TYR A 304 1.92 14.54 5.09
N TYR A 305 2.98 14.46 5.89
CA TYR A 305 4.39 14.34 5.41
C TYR A 305 4.88 15.50 4.53
N ALA A 306 4.30 16.69 4.66
CA ALA A 306 4.65 17.85 3.83
C ALA A 306 6.13 18.24 3.95
N GLU A 307 6.72 18.12 5.14
CA GLU A 307 8.12 18.47 5.40
C GLU A 307 9.11 17.34 5.05
N LYS A 308 8.71 16.10 5.30
CA LYS A 308 9.56 14.91 5.11
C LYS A 308 8.74 13.80 4.46
N LYS A 309 8.92 13.61 3.16
CA LYS A 309 8.19 12.61 2.37
C LYS A 309 8.88 11.24 2.44
N PRO A 310 8.12 10.13 2.39
CA PRO A 310 8.70 8.81 2.13
C PRO A 310 9.43 8.76 0.79
N ASP A 311 10.49 7.97 0.71
CA ASP A 311 11.20 7.72 -0.55
C ASP A 311 10.52 6.63 -1.37
N PHE A 312 9.55 7.02 -2.19
CA PHE A 312 8.83 6.10 -3.06
C PHE A 312 9.73 5.41 -4.11
N THR A 313 10.93 5.95 -4.40
CA THR A 313 11.87 5.33 -5.35
C THR A 313 12.45 4.03 -4.82
N ALA A 314 12.56 3.87 -3.49
CA ALA A 314 13.04 2.67 -2.83
C ALA A 314 12.25 1.41 -3.19
N LEU A 315 10.98 1.56 -3.58
CA LEU A 315 10.11 0.41 -3.90
C LEU A 315 10.41 -0.22 -5.27
N ASN A 316 11.20 0.43 -6.11
CA ASN A 316 11.74 -0.23 -7.31
C ASN A 316 12.65 -1.39 -6.91
N ASP A 317 13.55 -1.17 -5.95
CA ASP A 317 14.44 -2.21 -5.45
C ASP A 317 13.67 -3.33 -4.75
N LEU A 318 12.56 -3.00 -4.06
CA LEU A 318 11.70 -4.03 -3.47
C LEU A 318 11.01 -4.88 -4.55
N ALA A 319 10.53 -4.27 -5.62
CA ALA A 319 9.94 -4.99 -6.74
C ALA A 319 10.97 -5.90 -7.44
N ASP A 320 12.21 -5.42 -7.61
CA ASP A 320 13.32 -6.19 -8.18
C ASP A 320 13.74 -7.35 -7.26
N LEU A 321 13.78 -7.11 -5.95
CA LEU A 321 14.05 -8.16 -4.95
C LEU A 321 13.00 -9.27 -5.01
N TYR A 322 11.70 -8.94 -5.08
CA TYR A 322 10.65 -9.94 -5.25
C TYR A 322 10.78 -10.69 -6.59
N ALA A 323 11.15 -10.02 -7.68
CA ALA A 323 11.39 -10.68 -8.95
C ALA A 323 12.58 -11.67 -8.87
N ALA A 324 13.66 -11.29 -8.19
CA ALA A 324 14.81 -12.16 -7.94
C ALA A 324 14.47 -13.38 -7.06
N MET A 325 13.46 -13.25 -6.20
CA MET A 325 12.93 -14.36 -5.39
C MET A 325 11.91 -15.23 -6.15
N ASN A 326 11.72 -15.05 -7.47
CA ASN A 326 10.69 -15.67 -8.28
C ASN A 326 9.24 -15.39 -7.85
N GLU A 327 9.02 -14.25 -7.20
CA GLU A 327 7.71 -13.74 -6.82
C GLU A 327 7.44 -12.34 -7.39
N PRO A 328 7.57 -12.11 -8.71
CA PRO A 328 7.40 -10.79 -9.29
C PRO A 328 5.99 -10.27 -9.03
N ILE A 329 5.88 -8.96 -8.83
CA ILE A 329 4.57 -8.31 -8.82
C ILE A 329 3.93 -8.38 -10.22
N PRO A 330 2.59 -8.38 -10.34
CA PRO A 330 1.92 -8.39 -11.63
C PRO A 330 2.38 -7.25 -12.55
N PRO A 331 2.52 -7.47 -13.86
CA PRO A 331 3.00 -6.42 -14.78
C PRO A 331 2.18 -5.12 -14.75
N LYS A 332 0.89 -5.20 -14.45
CA LYS A 332 -0.01 -4.04 -14.32
C LYS A 332 -0.36 -3.70 -12.87
N TYR A 333 0.46 -4.17 -11.92
CA TYR A 333 0.28 -3.77 -10.54
C TYR A 333 0.37 -2.24 -10.43
N PRO A 334 -0.57 -1.56 -9.75
CA PRO A 334 -0.56 -0.11 -9.65
C PRO A 334 0.78 0.42 -9.16
N LEU A 335 1.25 1.52 -9.73
CA LEU A 335 2.48 2.25 -9.41
C LEU A 335 3.79 1.54 -9.80
N TYR A 336 3.99 0.25 -9.47
CA TYR A 336 5.30 -0.43 -9.59
C TYR A 336 5.32 -1.59 -10.58
N GLY A 337 4.19 -2.01 -11.12
CA GLY A 337 4.16 -3.02 -12.19
C GLY A 337 4.94 -2.53 -13.42
N ARG A 338 5.63 -3.45 -14.10
CA ARG A 338 6.45 -3.13 -15.29
C ARG A 338 5.68 -2.30 -16.34
N ASP A 339 4.38 -2.56 -16.50
CA ASP A 339 3.52 -1.93 -17.49
C ASP A 339 2.57 -0.87 -16.89
N ALA A 340 2.74 -0.49 -15.62
CA ALA A 340 1.82 0.41 -14.91
C ALA A 340 1.74 1.81 -15.54
N HIS A 341 2.86 2.31 -16.09
CA HIS A 341 2.97 3.64 -16.70
C HIS A 341 3.20 3.59 -18.21
N ARG A 342 2.75 2.50 -18.84
CA ARG A 342 2.93 2.22 -20.27
C ARG A 342 1.63 2.39 -21.03
N THR A 343 1.52 3.43 -21.88
CA THR A 343 0.37 3.64 -22.76
C THR A 343 0.54 2.87 -24.08
N ARG A 344 -0.59 2.63 -24.79
CA ARG A 344 -0.59 1.87 -26.05
C ARG A 344 -1.27 2.62 -27.21
N ALA A 345 -2.27 3.47 -26.90
CA ALA A 345 -3.03 4.17 -27.92
C ALA A 345 -2.25 5.35 -28.51
N GLY A 346 -2.31 5.52 -29.83
CA GLY A 346 -1.64 6.61 -30.53
C GLY A 346 -2.06 8.01 -30.07
N VAL A 347 -3.34 8.17 -29.70
CA VAL A 347 -3.87 9.43 -29.14
C VAL A 347 -3.22 9.76 -27.79
N HIS A 348 -3.01 8.75 -26.94
CA HIS A 348 -2.33 8.93 -25.66
C HIS A 348 -0.84 9.26 -25.85
N ALA A 349 -0.18 8.55 -26.77
CA ALA A 349 1.21 8.84 -27.12
C ALA A 349 1.38 10.27 -27.67
N ASP A 350 0.45 10.73 -28.51
CA ASP A 350 0.44 12.11 -29.02
C ASP A 350 0.23 13.14 -27.90
N GLY A 351 -0.64 12.86 -26.95
CA GLY A 351 -0.83 13.67 -25.76
C GLY A 351 0.44 13.75 -24.91
N LEU A 352 1.08 12.62 -24.59
CA LEU A 352 2.35 12.60 -23.87
C LEU A 352 3.48 13.36 -24.59
N ASN A 353 3.50 13.35 -25.93
CA ASN A 353 4.45 14.13 -26.72
C ASN A 353 4.26 15.65 -26.58
N LYS A 354 3.02 16.09 -26.33
CA LYS A 354 2.67 17.50 -26.13
C LYS A 354 2.87 17.94 -24.68
N PHE A 355 2.16 17.25 -23.78
CA PHE A 355 2.20 17.54 -22.35
C PHE A 355 2.02 16.22 -21.58
N TRP A 356 2.99 15.82 -20.79
CA TRP A 356 2.97 14.53 -20.08
C TRP A 356 1.73 14.36 -19.17
N TRP A 357 1.25 15.45 -18.53
CA TRP A 357 0.07 15.41 -17.64
C TRP A 357 -1.27 15.20 -18.35
N MET A 358 -1.32 15.15 -19.69
CA MET A 358 -2.54 14.76 -20.39
C MET A 358 -2.90 13.29 -20.16
N TYR A 359 -1.88 12.43 -19.93
CA TYR A 359 -2.09 10.97 -19.81
C TYR A 359 -1.22 10.32 -18.73
N ALA A 360 -0.55 11.07 -17.88
CA ALA A 360 0.07 10.61 -16.66
C ALA A 360 -0.72 11.13 -15.45
N PRO A 361 -1.02 10.29 -14.44
CA PRO A 361 -1.85 10.68 -13.30
C PRO A 361 -1.16 11.69 -12.36
N PHE A 362 0.16 11.72 -12.36
CA PHE A 362 1.05 12.62 -11.63
C PHE A 362 2.46 12.56 -12.23
N ASN A 363 3.41 13.30 -11.70
CA ASN A 363 4.80 13.26 -12.16
C ASN A 363 5.50 11.97 -11.70
N VAL A 364 5.26 10.89 -12.44
CA VAL A 364 5.76 9.53 -12.15
C VAL A 364 7.29 9.47 -12.10
N PRO A 365 8.05 10.09 -13.04
CA PRO A 365 9.51 10.10 -12.96
C PRO A 365 10.05 10.75 -11.68
N GLU A 366 9.45 11.86 -11.27
CA GLU A 366 9.88 12.59 -10.07
C GLU A 366 9.56 11.81 -8.79
N LEU A 367 8.34 11.28 -8.70
CA LEU A 367 7.85 10.68 -7.45
C LEU A 367 8.28 9.23 -7.28
N LEU A 368 8.25 8.43 -8.36
CA LEU A 368 8.52 7.00 -8.30
C LEU A 368 9.87 6.60 -8.91
N GLY A 369 10.60 7.53 -9.54
CA GLY A 369 11.81 7.21 -10.27
C GLY A 369 11.58 6.31 -11.50
N ARG A 370 10.36 6.29 -12.06
CA ARG A 370 9.97 5.41 -13.17
C ARG A 370 9.66 6.22 -14.42
N PRO A 371 10.11 5.79 -15.61
CA PRO A 371 9.78 6.50 -16.84
C PRO A 371 8.31 6.33 -17.24
N LEU A 372 7.74 7.33 -17.87
CA LEU A 372 6.54 7.14 -18.68
C LEU A 372 6.94 6.41 -19.96
N GLU A 373 6.15 5.43 -20.38
CA GLU A 373 6.47 4.59 -21.54
C GLU A 373 5.31 4.51 -22.53
N VAL A 374 5.64 4.21 -23.78
CA VAL A 374 4.69 3.91 -24.85
C VAL A 374 5.05 2.54 -25.45
N SER A 375 4.09 1.61 -25.40
CA SER A 375 4.21 0.34 -26.12
C SER A 375 3.95 0.52 -27.60
N LEU A 376 4.78 -0.05 -28.43
CA LEU A 376 4.58 -0.06 -29.87
C LEU A 376 3.71 -1.25 -30.26
N THR A 377 2.47 -0.98 -30.63
CA THR A 377 1.46 -1.94 -31.07
C THR A 377 0.85 -1.47 -32.38
N LYS A 378 -0.05 -2.24 -32.98
CA LYS A 378 -0.81 -1.82 -34.17
C LYS A 378 -1.56 -0.48 -33.97
N ASP A 379 -1.90 -0.16 -32.70
CA ASP A 379 -2.72 1.01 -32.35
C ASP A 379 -1.88 2.24 -31.91
N SER A 380 -0.56 2.10 -31.85
CA SER A 380 0.33 3.18 -31.32
C SER A 380 0.49 4.36 -32.26
N GLY A 381 0.30 4.14 -33.56
CA GLY A 381 0.49 5.16 -34.59
C GLY A 381 1.93 5.70 -34.64
N VAL A 382 2.16 6.65 -35.53
CA VAL A 382 3.46 7.34 -35.68
C VAL A 382 3.84 8.10 -34.40
N ALA A 383 2.85 8.59 -33.64
CA ALA A 383 3.10 9.31 -32.40
C ALA A 383 3.81 8.44 -31.33
N GLY A 384 3.52 7.14 -31.29
CA GLY A 384 4.22 6.20 -30.41
C GLY A 384 5.70 6.07 -30.76
N LEU A 385 6.03 5.97 -32.07
CA LEU A 385 7.43 5.94 -32.51
C LEU A 385 8.17 7.24 -32.18
N VAL A 386 7.55 8.41 -32.41
CA VAL A 386 8.14 9.71 -32.01
C VAL A 386 8.47 9.71 -30.53
N PHE A 387 7.56 9.26 -29.68
CA PHE A 387 7.79 9.20 -28.23
C PHE A 387 8.97 8.29 -27.89
N VAL A 388 8.99 7.05 -28.40
CA VAL A 388 10.04 6.08 -28.11
C VAL A 388 11.41 6.56 -28.62
N LEU A 389 11.50 7.08 -29.84
CA LEU A 389 12.76 7.57 -30.40
C LEU A 389 13.29 8.82 -29.69
N ARG A 390 12.39 9.71 -29.25
CA ARG A 390 12.77 10.85 -28.39
C ARG A 390 13.32 10.37 -27.05
N GLN A 391 12.63 9.43 -26.41
CA GLN A 391 13.04 8.91 -25.09
C GLN A 391 14.34 8.12 -25.13
N ARG A 392 14.51 7.27 -26.17
CA ARG A 392 15.68 6.37 -26.27
C ARG A 392 16.90 6.99 -26.90
N LEU A 393 16.73 7.92 -27.83
CA LEU A 393 17.80 8.49 -28.66
C LEU A 393 17.90 10.03 -28.59
N GLY A 394 17.01 10.70 -27.88
CA GLY A 394 16.95 12.17 -27.86
C GLY A 394 16.54 12.78 -29.21
N LEU A 395 15.97 12.00 -30.14
CA LEU A 395 15.60 12.50 -31.47
C LEU A 395 14.22 13.16 -31.43
N ASP A 396 14.18 14.45 -31.71
CA ASP A 396 12.93 15.20 -31.89
C ASP A 396 12.56 15.21 -33.38
N LEU A 397 11.66 14.31 -33.77
CA LEU A 397 11.30 14.07 -35.18
C LEU A 397 9.90 14.60 -35.48
N ALA A 398 9.74 15.24 -36.61
CA ALA A 398 8.42 15.57 -37.15
C ALA A 398 7.71 14.28 -37.62
N LYS A 399 6.38 14.21 -37.46
CA LYS A 399 5.58 13.04 -37.81
C LYS A 399 5.65 12.62 -39.28
N ASP A 400 6.05 13.58 -40.16
CA ASP A 400 6.18 13.38 -41.59
C ASP A 400 7.62 13.07 -42.05
N ASP A 401 8.58 12.91 -41.12
CA ASP A 401 9.94 12.50 -41.45
C ASP A 401 9.93 11.16 -42.23
N PRO A 402 10.56 11.11 -43.44
CA PRO A 402 10.57 9.90 -44.27
C PRO A 402 11.18 8.68 -43.58
N ARG A 403 12.19 8.88 -42.71
CA ARG A 403 12.84 7.80 -41.95
C ARG A 403 11.89 7.23 -40.91
N LEU A 404 11.12 8.10 -40.23
CA LEU A 404 10.10 7.68 -39.26
C LEU A 404 8.99 6.89 -39.95
N ARG A 405 8.57 7.28 -41.16
CA ARG A 405 7.61 6.52 -41.97
C ARG A 405 8.13 5.15 -42.36
N ALA A 406 9.42 5.02 -42.67
CA ALA A 406 10.03 3.75 -43.00
C ALA A 406 10.06 2.78 -41.79
N VAL A 407 10.37 3.29 -40.59
CA VAL A 407 10.28 2.50 -39.34
C VAL A 407 8.84 2.11 -39.06
N TYR A 408 7.88 3.03 -39.24
CA TYR A 408 6.46 2.74 -39.04
C TYR A 408 5.91 1.71 -40.01
N ALA A 409 6.35 1.74 -41.28
CA ALA A 409 5.96 0.73 -42.25
C ALA A 409 6.45 -0.65 -41.83
N TRP A 410 7.70 -0.78 -41.37
CA TRP A 410 8.20 -2.02 -40.80
C TRP A 410 7.41 -2.48 -39.61
N LEU A 411 7.07 -1.56 -38.68
CA LEU A 411 6.28 -1.86 -37.50
C LEU A 411 4.90 -2.43 -37.87
N MET A 412 4.22 -1.85 -38.86
CA MET A 412 2.91 -2.32 -39.32
C MET A 412 3.00 -3.67 -40.02
N ASP A 413 4.04 -3.90 -40.78
CA ASP A 413 4.29 -5.19 -41.44
C ASP A 413 4.39 -6.34 -40.43
N GLU A 414 5.04 -6.15 -39.28
CA GLU A 414 5.07 -7.12 -38.18
C GLU A 414 3.65 -7.51 -37.70
N PHE A 415 2.74 -6.54 -37.58
CA PHE A 415 1.36 -6.79 -37.15
C PHE A 415 0.50 -7.40 -38.27
N ASP A 416 0.72 -7.01 -39.52
CA ASP A 416 0.04 -7.58 -40.66
C ASP A 416 0.41 -9.08 -40.87
N HIS A 417 1.60 -9.47 -40.41
CA HIS A 417 2.04 -10.89 -40.35
C HIS A 417 1.58 -11.62 -39.07
N GLY A 418 0.66 -11.05 -38.29
CA GLY A 418 -0.01 -11.75 -37.20
C GLY A 418 0.62 -11.58 -35.79
N ARG A 419 1.52 -10.63 -35.63
CA ARG A 419 2.09 -10.32 -34.32
C ARG A 419 1.00 -9.86 -33.35
N GLN A 420 1.00 -10.40 -32.11
CA GLN A 420 0.06 -10.06 -31.04
C GLN A 420 0.71 -9.33 -29.85
N THR A 421 2.05 -9.34 -29.77
CA THR A 421 2.81 -8.68 -28.69
C THR A 421 3.29 -7.30 -29.13
N SER A 422 3.54 -6.39 -28.17
CA SER A 422 4.25 -5.14 -28.47
C SER A 422 5.64 -5.42 -29.07
N VAL A 423 6.12 -4.46 -29.85
CA VAL A 423 7.52 -4.45 -30.30
C VAL A 423 8.34 -3.76 -29.22
N GLU A 424 9.31 -4.46 -28.67
CA GLU A 424 10.20 -3.92 -27.64
C GLU A 424 11.42 -3.23 -28.27
N TRP A 425 12.13 -2.44 -27.46
CA TRP A 425 13.25 -1.63 -27.95
C TRP A 425 14.35 -2.47 -28.61
N GLU A 426 14.64 -3.63 -28.05
CA GLU A 426 15.69 -4.56 -28.53
C GLU A 426 15.43 -5.05 -29.96
N GLU A 427 14.15 -5.15 -30.34
CA GLU A 427 13.73 -5.53 -31.70
C GLU A 427 13.71 -4.31 -32.64
N LEU A 428 13.31 -3.15 -32.12
CA LEU A 428 13.22 -1.89 -32.88
C LEU A 428 14.60 -1.29 -33.19
N ALA A 429 15.53 -1.35 -32.24
CA ALA A 429 16.82 -0.67 -32.31
C ALA A 429 17.63 -1.04 -33.58
N PRO A 430 17.74 -2.31 -34.00
CA PRO A 430 18.42 -2.68 -35.25
C PRO A 430 17.77 -2.07 -36.50
N VAL A 431 16.45 -1.95 -36.52
CA VAL A 431 15.71 -1.34 -37.66
C VAL A 431 15.97 0.17 -37.71
N VAL A 432 15.95 0.83 -36.56
CA VAL A 432 16.27 2.26 -36.41
C VAL A 432 17.74 2.49 -36.84
N ALA A 433 18.67 1.71 -36.34
CA ALA A 433 20.09 1.82 -36.72
C ALA A 433 20.31 1.70 -38.26
N ARG A 434 19.61 0.80 -38.92
CA ARG A 434 19.67 0.63 -40.38
C ARG A 434 19.11 1.84 -41.11
N ILE A 435 18.01 2.47 -40.62
CA ILE A 435 17.32 3.57 -41.30
C ILE A 435 17.95 4.93 -40.96
N PHE A 436 18.36 5.15 -39.73
CA PHE A 436 18.92 6.41 -39.25
C PHE A 436 20.47 6.46 -39.29
N GLY A 437 21.15 5.32 -39.47
CA GLY A 437 22.58 5.16 -39.41
C GLY A 437 23.08 4.72 -38.02
N GLN A 438 24.11 3.88 -37.97
CA GLN A 438 24.62 3.27 -36.70
C GLN A 438 25.07 4.29 -35.62
N ARG A 439 25.42 5.52 -35.97
CA ARG A 439 25.83 6.56 -35.01
C ARG A 439 24.67 7.10 -34.14
N SER A 440 23.43 6.80 -34.52
CA SER A 440 22.23 7.32 -33.81
C SER A 440 21.70 6.38 -32.74
N VAL A 441 22.27 5.18 -32.57
CA VAL A 441 21.73 4.10 -31.71
C VAL A 441 22.77 3.60 -30.69
N ALA A 442 23.96 4.23 -30.63
CA ALA A 442 25.04 3.90 -29.70
C ALA A 442 24.88 4.61 -28.33
#